data_883d7481152e33446bbbd18e1e383d4f
#
_entry.id   883d7481152e33446bbbd18e1e383d4f
#
_cell.length_a   1.000
_cell.length_b   1.000
_cell.length_c   1.000
_cell.angle_alpha   90.00
_cell.angle_beta   90.00
_cell.angle_gamma   90.00
#
_symmetry.space_group_name_H-M   'P 1'
#
loop_
_entity.id
_entity.type
_entity.pdbx_description
1 polymer ?
#
loop_
_entity_poly.entity_id
_entity_poly.type
_entity_poly.pdbx_seq_one_letter_code
_entity_poly.pdbx_strand_id
1 'polypeptide(L)'
;MSDDEVISAEIAEEWSEASNRRSALDFFQSSTAIAGILVVLFVSSTFLYFYLDEEPVDYGTSLQFDAERTRGYIDDLLALGHPTWEGRMSGTAEEQATAEYINNLFEELGYQSTLHTYEVPMHSVNSEPSLRVCVPGAIGGIGIAPCSPADAGQQVTTFNHRMDYVIQGFSGESSFTFDQNMEVVYLGDGSDDSLWAAAEGKIGYIVGGGSVSSNTDIMVKAIENDLASIIRVNKNYNCGTIEGNDCVPIFKGTSHSAILDANGGTMPTGMAFIAMSKDAGEILESVVINGTGRIEMIMDVTNDEELTIRVPCGTYYGKSSELLIVGGHHDTVYHAPGAVDDTSGTATVFEIAAMFSEYIAENGEPDRTLRFCTWGGEEEGLWGSIAYVDEMNQDLTENLRLYINLDMNHVDIDYETRGNSVTLFTNDADDYKHIEAIAEEYKKDNPLMAEKYRINLGLYDGPKGAANGMPCNSDHCPFVYNLDGGNTIGRAAVCYGSGSLEYHTYLDDTSRLNEESLRNFCYDIWKLHEVPSIQP
;
A
#
# COMPACT_ATOMS: atom_id res chain seq x y z
N MET A 1 71.18 15.62 -1.62
CA MET A 1 70.50 15.37 -2.90
C MET A 1 69.71 16.61 -3.19
N SER A 2 69.93 17.26 -4.30
CA SER A 2 69.25 18.49 -4.71
C SER A 2 67.87 18.12 -5.28
N ASP A 3 66.92 19.05 -5.23
CA ASP A 3 65.59 18.86 -5.76
C ASP A 3 65.53 18.46 -7.24
N ASP A 4 66.59 18.77 -7.98
CA ASP A 4 66.78 18.41 -9.40
C ASP A 4 67.03 16.87 -9.60
N GLU A 5 67.60 16.16 -8.62
CA GLU A 5 67.82 14.71 -8.72
C GLU A 5 66.49 13.93 -8.44
N VAL A 6 65.59 14.48 -7.63
CA VAL A 6 64.29 13.85 -7.35
C VAL A 6 63.39 13.99 -8.57
N ILE A 7 63.36 15.15 -9.21
CA ILE A 7 62.56 15.42 -10.42
C ILE A 7 63.01 14.53 -11.60
N SER A 8 64.32 14.27 -11.73
CA SER A 8 64.80 13.38 -12.79
C SER A 8 64.49 11.91 -12.57
N ALA A 9 64.33 11.48 -11.33
CA ALA A 9 63.95 10.10 -10.99
C ALA A 9 62.42 9.87 -11.26
N GLU A 10 61.57 10.83 -10.91
CA GLU A 10 60.12 10.74 -11.19
C GLU A 10 59.84 10.75 -12.71
N ILE A 11 60.54 11.56 -13.49
CA ILE A 11 60.38 11.57 -14.96
C ILE A 11 60.86 10.24 -15.58
N ALA A 12 61.90 9.60 -15.04
CA ALA A 12 62.39 8.32 -15.54
C ALA A 12 61.39 7.17 -15.23
N GLU A 13 60.71 7.25 -14.11
CA GLU A 13 59.69 6.27 -13.71
C GLU A 13 58.42 6.42 -14.58
N GLU A 14 57.99 7.65 -14.85
CA GLU A 14 56.85 7.96 -15.73
C GLU A 14 57.09 7.52 -17.20
N TRP A 15 58.32 7.64 -17.71
CA TRP A 15 58.71 7.14 -19.03
C TRP A 15 58.76 5.60 -19.10
N SER A 16 59.14 4.93 -18.02
CA SER A 16 59.13 3.47 -17.90
C SER A 16 57.70 2.93 -17.91
N GLU A 17 56.78 3.59 -17.22
CA GLU A 17 55.34 3.24 -17.24
C GLU A 17 54.71 3.53 -18.60
N ALA A 18 55.05 4.60 -19.26
CA ALA A 18 54.54 4.93 -20.60
C ALA A 18 55.04 3.94 -21.67
N SER A 19 56.28 3.44 -21.53
CA SER A 19 56.84 2.38 -22.40
C SER A 19 56.09 1.05 -22.21
N ASN A 20 55.80 0.69 -20.98
CA ASN A 20 55.01 -0.53 -20.67
C ASN A 20 53.57 -0.41 -21.18
N ARG A 21 52.95 0.79 -21.12
CA ARG A 21 51.61 1.02 -21.69
C ARG A 21 51.60 0.89 -23.21
N ARG A 22 52.66 1.31 -23.93
CA ARG A 22 52.73 1.12 -25.38
C ARG A 22 52.87 -0.35 -25.76
N SER A 23 53.67 -1.12 -25.06
CA SER A 23 53.81 -2.56 -25.32
C SER A 23 52.51 -3.35 -25.01
N ALA A 24 51.73 -2.91 -24.02
CA ALA A 24 50.42 -3.46 -23.74
C ALA A 24 49.41 -3.13 -24.87
N LEU A 25 49.42 -1.88 -25.38
CA LEU A 25 48.58 -1.47 -26.49
C LEU A 25 48.86 -2.23 -27.79
N ASP A 26 50.16 -2.47 -28.10
CA ASP A 26 50.55 -3.27 -29.26
C ASP A 26 50.15 -4.76 -29.12
N PHE A 27 50.18 -5.29 -27.91
CA PHE A 27 49.65 -6.63 -27.61
C PHE A 27 48.13 -6.69 -27.89
N PHE A 28 47.36 -5.70 -27.46
CA PHE A 28 45.92 -5.64 -27.69
C PHE A 28 45.51 -5.43 -29.14
N GLN A 29 46.44 -4.99 -30.02
CA GLN A 29 46.18 -4.82 -31.47
C GLN A 29 46.51 -6.07 -32.29
N SER A 30 47.10 -7.10 -31.72
CA SER A 30 47.36 -8.36 -32.46
C SER A 30 46.05 -9.15 -32.62
N SER A 31 45.81 -9.68 -33.79
CA SER A 31 44.60 -10.49 -34.07
C SER A 31 44.46 -11.70 -33.14
N THR A 32 45.56 -12.22 -32.63
CA THR A 32 45.59 -13.33 -31.68
C THR A 32 45.19 -12.89 -30.26
N ALA A 33 45.61 -11.68 -29.84
CA ALA A 33 45.24 -11.12 -28.55
C ALA A 33 43.75 -10.71 -28.54
N ILE A 34 43.25 -10.12 -29.62
CA ILE A 34 41.84 -9.77 -29.79
C ILE A 34 41.00 -11.06 -29.76
N ALA A 35 41.38 -12.13 -30.44
CA ALA A 35 40.70 -13.38 -30.41
C ALA A 35 40.71 -14.00 -29.01
N GLY A 36 41.83 -13.94 -28.28
CA GLY A 36 41.93 -14.40 -26.88
C GLY A 36 41.04 -13.62 -25.94
N ILE A 37 40.99 -12.28 -26.07
CA ILE A 37 40.13 -11.40 -25.26
C ILE A 37 38.64 -11.70 -25.55
N LEU A 38 38.30 -11.86 -26.84
CA LEU A 38 36.91 -12.20 -27.22
C LEU A 38 36.49 -13.58 -26.67
N VAL A 39 37.38 -14.57 -26.67
CA VAL A 39 37.11 -15.87 -26.05
C VAL A 39 36.97 -15.75 -24.51
N VAL A 40 37.83 -14.98 -23.84
CA VAL A 40 37.71 -14.73 -22.40
C VAL A 40 36.42 -13.96 -22.08
N LEU A 41 36.07 -12.94 -22.86
CA LEU A 41 34.82 -12.20 -22.69
C LEU A 41 33.59 -13.08 -22.99
N PHE A 42 33.66 -13.93 -24.01
CA PHE A 42 32.59 -14.88 -24.31
C PHE A 42 32.44 -15.94 -23.22
N VAL A 43 33.54 -16.54 -22.77
CA VAL A 43 33.53 -17.49 -21.66
C VAL A 43 33.07 -16.82 -20.37
N SER A 44 33.54 -15.59 -20.08
CA SER A 44 33.10 -14.84 -18.90
C SER A 44 31.66 -14.41 -18.98
N SER A 45 31.16 -13.98 -20.14
CA SER A 45 29.75 -13.63 -20.35
C SER A 45 28.86 -14.88 -20.32
N THR A 46 29.34 -16.02 -20.83
CA THR A 46 28.62 -17.29 -20.72
C THR A 46 28.62 -17.82 -19.28
N PHE A 47 29.76 -17.68 -18.57
CA PHE A 47 29.80 -17.97 -17.12
C PHE A 47 28.94 -17.01 -16.31
N LEU A 48 28.93 -15.71 -16.64
CA LEU A 48 28.08 -14.72 -16.01
C LEU A 48 26.60 -14.96 -16.35
N TYR A 49 26.29 -15.34 -17.60
CA TYR A 49 24.93 -15.72 -18.00
C TYR A 49 24.47 -17.00 -17.26
N PHE A 50 25.28 -18.04 -17.15
CA PHE A 50 24.98 -19.23 -16.35
C PHE A 50 25.03 -18.99 -14.83
N TYR A 51 25.70 -17.93 -14.37
CA TYR A 51 25.73 -17.54 -12.96
C TYR A 51 24.62 -16.55 -12.59
N LEU A 52 24.03 -15.86 -13.58
CA LEU A 52 22.90 -14.98 -13.42
C LEU A 52 21.55 -15.66 -13.79
N ASP A 53 21.58 -16.75 -14.58
CA ASP A 53 20.53 -17.76 -14.62
C ASP A 53 20.79 -18.70 -13.44
N GLU A 54 20.62 -18.25 -12.22
CA GLU A 54 20.48 -19.16 -11.11
C GLU A 54 19.24 -20.00 -11.39
N GLU A 55 19.46 -21.28 -11.79
CA GLU A 55 18.37 -22.23 -11.71
C GLU A 55 17.81 -22.11 -10.28
N PRO A 56 16.50 -22.00 -10.11
CA PRO A 56 15.92 -21.94 -8.78
C PRO A 56 16.50 -23.10 -7.98
N VAL A 57 17.08 -22.79 -6.82
CA VAL A 57 17.71 -23.78 -5.96
C VAL A 57 16.62 -24.81 -5.66
N ASP A 58 16.85 -26.06 -6.08
CA ASP A 58 15.98 -27.18 -5.73
C ASP A 58 16.17 -27.45 -4.23
N TYR A 59 15.26 -26.92 -3.42
CA TYR A 59 15.27 -27.08 -1.97
C TYR A 59 14.76 -28.45 -1.52
N GLY A 60 14.70 -29.43 -2.44
CA GLY A 60 14.41 -30.84 -2.11
C GLY A 60 12.94 -31.14 -1.79
N THR A 61 12.07 -30.14 -1.84
CA THR A 61 10.62 -30.26 -1.81
C THR A 61 10.05 -29.41 -2.93
N SER A 62 8.98 -29.86 -3.55
CA SER A 62 8.40 -29.32 -4.80
C SER A 62 7.78 -27.91 -4.71
N LEU A 63 7.96 -27.22 -3.58
CA LEU A 63 7.37 -25.90 -3.37
C LEU A 63 8.27 -24.81 -3.95
N GLN A 64 7.97 -24.39 -5.16
CA GLN A 64 8.62 -23.27 -5.83
C GLN A 64 7.61 -22.16 -6.07
N PHE A 65 7.97 -20.93 -5.67
CA PHE A 65 7.19 -19.74 -5.98
C PHE A 65 7.15 -19.51 -7.50
N ASP A 66 5.94 -19.49 -8.07
CA ASP A 66 5.72 -19.23 -9.50
C ASP A 66 5.37 -17.75 -9.71
N ALA A 67 6.36 -16.96 -10.14
CA ALA A 67 6.19 -15.55 -10.39
C ALA A 67 5.23 -15.24 -11.56
N GLU A 68 5.15 -16.12 -12.57
CA GLU A 68 4.22 -15.95 -13.69
C GLU A 68 2.77 -16.20 -13.24
N ARG A 69 2.55 -17.21 -12.42
CA ARG A 69 1.24 -17.48 -11.82
C ARG A 69 0.81 -16.35 -10.89
N THR A 70 1.72 -15.87 -10.03
CA THR A 70 1.45 -14.72 -9.14
C THR A 70 1.10 -13.47 -9.94
N ARG A 71 1.81 -13.19 -11.02
CA ARG A 71 1.49 -12.07 -11.92
C ARG A 71 0.10 -12.25 -12.54
N GLY A 72 -0.28 -13.47 -12.93
CA GLY A 72 -1.62 -13.78 -13.43
C GLY A 72 -2.71 -13.44 -12.41
N TYR A 73 -2.50 -13.78 -11.13
CA TYR A 73 -3.43 -13.42 -10.06
C TYR A 73 -3.55 -11.90 -9.86
N ILE A 74 -2.43 -11.18 -9.94
CA ILE A 74 -2.44 -9.71 -9.86
C ILE A 74 -3.27 -9.13 -11.02
N ASP A 75 -3.02 -9.56 -12.25
CA ASP A 75 -3.72 -9.04 -13.42
C ASP A 75 -5.23 -9.37 -13.37
N ASP A 76 -5.61 -10.55 -12.88
CA ASP A 76 -7.01 -10.96 -12.70
C ASP A 76 -7.71 -10.08 -11.65
N LEU A 77 -7.08 -9.85 -10.49
CA LEU A 77 -7.63 -9.01 -9.43
C LEU A 77 -7.81 -7.56 -9.88
N LEU A 78 -6.82 -6.99 -10.56
CA LEU A 78 -6.91 -5.62 -11.08
C LEU A 78 -7.99 -5.45 -12.14
N ALA A 79 -8.26 -6.50 -12.91
CA ALA A 79 -9.35 -6.49 -13.89
C ALA A 79 -10.75 -6.43 -13.26
N LEU A 80 -10.90 -6.72 -11.97
CA LEU A 80 -12.16 -6.63 -11.22
C LEU A 80 -12.42 -5.24 -10.64
N GLY A 81 -11.47 -4.31 -10.74
CA GLY A 81 -11.63 -2.95 -10.26
C GLY A 81 -12.71 -2.15 -10.98
N HIS A 82 -13.16 -1.09 -10.33
CA HIS A 82 -14.18 -0.20 -10.87
C HIS A 82 -13.78 0.33 -12.26
N PRO A 83 -14.69 0.32 -13.25
CA PRO A 83 -14.32 0.59 -14.65
C PRO A 83 -13.77 2.00 -14.92
N THR A 84 -13.97 2.94 -14.00
CA THR A 84 -13.47 4.32 -14.10
C THR A 84 -12.47 4.66 -13.00
N TRP A 85 -12.72 4.19 -11.78
CA TRP A 85 -11.90 4.56 -10.62
C TRP A 85 -10.89 3.47 -10.23
N GLU A 86 -11.02 2.29 -10.81
CA GLU A 86 -10.10 1.13 -10.71
C GLU A 86 -10.01 0.49 -9.33
N GLY A 87 -10.60 1.09 -8.28
CA GLY A 87 -10.61 0.54 -6.93
C GLY A 87 -11.58 -0.62 -6.74
N ARG A 88 -11.35 -1.40 -5.68
CA ARG A 88 -12.18 -2.53 -5.22
C ARG A 88 -12.63 -2.29 -3.78
N MET A 89 -13.13 -1.10 -3.53
CA MET A 89 -13.53 -0.69 -2.19
C MET A 89 -14.58 -1.64 -1.60
N SER A 90 -14.42 -1.97 -0.35
CA SER A 90 -15.32 -2.85 0.38
C SER A 90 -16.77 -2.37 0.41
N GLY A 91 -17.70 -3.30 0.31
CA GLY A 91 -19.13 -3.01 0.20
C GLY A 91 -19.61 -2.68 -1.21
N THR A 92 -18.72 -2.63 -2.21
CA THR A 92 -19.06 -2.38 -3.62
C THR A 92 -19.27 -3.67 -4.41
N ALA A 93 -19.76 -3.55 -5.65
CA ALA A 93 -19.89 -4.68 -6.57
C ALA A 93 -18.52 -5.25 -6.99
N GLU A 94 -17.50 -4.41 -7.04
CA GLU A 94 -16.13 -4.77 -7.38
C GLU A 94 -15.50 -5.63 -6.27
N GLU A 95 -15.67 -5.27 -5.00
CA GLU A 95 -15.24 -6.11 -3.87
C GLU A 95 -16.01 -7.42 -3.85
N GLN A 96 -17.32 -7.39 -4.10
CA GLN A 96 -18.11 -8.63 -4.19
C GLN A 96 -17.57 -9.56 -5.28
N ALA A 97 -17.33 -9.06 -6.48
CA ALA A 97 -16.80 -9.84 -7.58
C ALA A 97 -15.41 -10.40 -7.26
N THR A 98 -14.58 -9.61 -6.58
CA THR A 98 -13.26 -10.01 -6.10
C THR A 98 -13.36 -11.14 -5.07
N ALA A 99 -14.20 -11.01 -4.05
CA ALA A 99 -14.39 -12.05 -3.04
C ALA A 99 -14.98 -13.35 -3.63
N GLU A 100 -15.89 -13.24 -4.59
CA GLU A 100 -16.44 -14.41 -5.32
C GLU A 100 -15.36 -15.10 -6.18
N TYR A 101 -14.50 -14.32 -6.87
CA TYR A 101 -13.35 -14.85 -7.61
C TYR A 101 -12.42 -15.64 -6.67
N ILE A 102 -12.07 -15.05 -5.53
CA ILE A 102 -11.17 -15.66 -4.53
C ILE A 102 -11.77 -16.94 -3.95
N ASN A 103 -13.06 -16.91 -3.60
CA ASN A 103 -13.75 -18.10 -3.10
C ASN A 103 -13.70 -19.26 -4.09
N ASN A 104 -13.93 -18.99 -5.38
CA ASN A 104 -13.84 -19.97 -6.44
C ASN A 104 -12.41 -20.49 -6.64
N LEU A 105 -11.40 -19.60 -6.57
CA LEU A 105 -9.99 -19.97 -6.68
C LEU A 105 -9.58 -20.95 -5.58
N PHE A 106 -10.00 -20.73 -4.32
CA PHE A 106 -9.71 -21.68 -3.26
C PHE A 106 -10.37 -23.04 -3.49
N GLU A 107 -11.60 -23.09 -4.04
CA GLU A 107 -12.22 -24.34 -4.42
C GLU A 107 -11.45 -25.06 -5.54
N GLU A 108 -10.99 -24.32 -6.55
CA GLU A 108 -10.19 -24.88 -7.66
C GLU A 108 -8.84 -25.43 -7.18
N LEU A 109 -8.24 -24.80 -6.18
CA LEU A 109 -7.02 -25.27 -5.52
C LEU A 109 -7.25 -26.46 -4.58
N GLY A 110 -8.52 -26.90 -4.38
CA GLY A 110 -8.86 -28.07 -3.58
C GLY A 110 -9.10 -27.81 -2.09
N TYR A 111 -9.21 -26.55 -1.68
CA TYR A 111 -9.61 -26.17 -0.33
C TYR A 111 -11.13 -26.24 -0.13
N GLN A 112 -11.56 -26.49 1.10
CA GLN A 112 -12.94 -26.24 1.47
C GLN A 112 -13.10 -24.72 1.62
N SER A 113 -13.74 -24.09 0.65
CA SER A 113 -13.96 -22.65 0.65
C SER A 113 -15.19 -22.26 1.45
N THR A 114 -15.13 -21.11 2.12
CA THR A 114 -16.22 -20.47 2.85
C THR A 114 -16.16 -18.98 2.61
N LEU A 115 -17.25 -18.42 2.12
CA LEU A 115 -17.41 -16.98 1.97
C LEU A 115 -18.17 -16.43 3.18
N HIS A 116 -17.43 -15.87 4.16
CA HIS A 116 -18.03 -15.15 5.27
C HIS A 116 -18.54 -13.78 4.79
N THR A 117 -19.62 -13.30 5.40
CA THR A 117 -20.20 -11.99 5.09
C THR A 117 -20.54 -11.26 6.36
N TYR A 118 -20.23 -9.96 6.42
CA TYR A 118 -20.45 -9.14 7.59
C TYR A 118 -21.10 -7.81 7.19
N GLU A 119 -22.06 -7.37 8.01
CA GLU A 119 -22.64 -6.05 7.89
C GLU A 119 -21.83 -5.08 8.75
N VAL A 120 -21.22 -4.08 8.12
CA VAL A 120 -20.32 -3.14 8.79
C VAL A 120 -20.57 -1.71 8.31
N PRO A 121 -20.19 -0.70 9.13
CA PRO A 121 -20.22 0.68 8.67
C PRO A 121 -19.26 0.92 7.51
N MET A 122 -19.78 1.44 6.42
CA MET A 122 -19.01 1.76 5.22
C MET A 122 -19.51 3.07 4.58
N HIS A 123 -18.71 3.63 3.70
CA HIS A 123 -19.13 4.73 2.86
C HIS A 123 -19.09 4.34 1.38
N SER A 124 -19.84 5.05 0.55
CA SER A 124 -19.87 4.82 -0.89
C SER A 124 -19.81 6.15 -1.63
N VAL A 125 -19.02 6.20 -2.69
CA VAL A 125 -19.04 7.30 -3.67
C VAL A 125 -19.98 6.88 -4.80
N ASN A 126 -21.15 7.54 -4.92
CA ASN A 126 -22.25 7.06 -5.76
C ASN A 126 -22.17 7.54 -7.21
N SER A 127 -21.48 8.64 -7.45
CA SER A 127 -21.34 9.22 -8.80
C SER A 127 -20.02 9.98 -8.94
N GLU A 128 -19.60 10.24 -10.19
CA GLU A 128 -18.38 11.02 -10.46
C GLU A 128 -18.47 12.39 -9.78
N PRO A 129 -17.59 12.72 -8.83
CA PRO A 129 -17.63 13.98 -8.11
C PRO A 129 -17.19 15.15 -8.99
N SER A 130 -17.63 16.37 -8.66
CA SER A 130 -17.26 17.57 -9.39
C SER A 130 -16.73 18.64 -8.45
N LEU A 131 -15.49 19.08 -8.72
CA LEU A 131 -14.87 20.22 -8.05
C LEU A 131 -14.43 21.23 -9.09
N ARG A 132 -14.98 22.44 -9.02
CA ARG A 132 -14.67 23.51 -9.96
C ARG A 132 -14.54 24.86 -9.25
N VAL A 133 -13.73 25.74 -9.82
CA VAL A 133 -13.64 27.14 -9.39
C VAL A 133 -13.87 28.05 -10.58
N CYS A 134 -14.48 29.18 -10.32
CA CYS A 134 -14.80 30.15 -11.35
C CYS A 134 -14.50 31.57 -10.89
N VAL A 135 -13.89 32.37 -11.78
CA VAL A 135 -13.72 33.80 -11.58
C VAL A 135 -14.85 34.53 -12.27
N PRO A 136 -15.73 35.29 -11.54
CA PRO A 136 -16.75 36.10 -12.15
C PRO A 136 -16.15 37.12 -13.13
N GLY A 137 -16.62 37.13 -14.37
CA GLY A 137 -16.10 38.02 -15.41
C GLY A 137 -16.78 39.38 -15.43
N ALA A 138 -16.05 40.43 -15.83
CA ALA A 138 -16.65 41.74 -16.15
C ALA A 138 -17.29 41.70 -17.55
N ILE A 139 -18.60 41.88 -17.65
CA ILE A 139 -19.28 42.04 -18.93
C ILE A 139 -19.24 43.52 -19.30
N GLY A 140 -18.39 43.88 -20.28
CA GLY A 140 -18.50 45.14 -21.04
C GLY A 140 -18.78 46.43 -20.24
N GLY A 141 -18.30 46.54 -19.00
CA GLY A 141 -18.44 47.72 -18.14
C GLY A 141 -19.82 47.89 -17.46
N ILE A 142 -20.73 46.92 -17.53
CA ILE A 142 -22.11 47.04 -17.02
C ILE A 142 -22.47 45.95 -15.99
N GLY A 143 -21.53 45.24 -15.42
CA GLY A 143 -21.82 44.25 -14.38
C GLY A 143 -20.83 43.09 -14.37
N ILE A 144 -20.91 42.25 -13.32
CA ILE A 144 -20.15 41.02 -13.18
C ILE A 144 -21.00 39.89 -13.72
N ALA A 145 -20.54 39.15 -14.73
CA ALA A 145 -21.22 37.94 -15.17
C ALA A 145 -21.15 36.91 -14.03
N PRO A 146 -22.27 36.31 -13.61
CA PRO A 146 -22.26 35.24 -12.66
C PRO A 146 -21.49 34.04 -13.25
N CYS A 147 -20.81 33.27 -12.40
CA CYS A 147 -20.28 31.97 -12.78
C CYS A 147 -21.45 31.05 -13.13
N SER A 148 -21.71 30.85 -14.42
CA SER A 148 -22.80 30.01 -14.92
C SER A 148 -22.21 28.81 -15.66
N PRO A 149 -22.84 27.63 -15.61
CA PRO A 149 -22.42 26.49 -16.43
C PRO A 149 -22.42 26.80 -17.94
N ALA A 150 -23.22 27.79 -18.39
CA ALA A 150 -23.26 28.24 -19.79
C ALA A 150 -22.03 29.09 -20.16
N ASP A 151 -21.33 29.70 -19.18
CA ASP A 151 -20.19 30.58 -19.42
C ASP A 151 -18.85 29.80 -19.36
N ALA A 152 -18.91 28.49 -19.40
CA ALA A 152 -17.85 27.49 -19.18
C ALA A 152 -16.65 27.55 -20.15
N GLY A 153 -16.46 28.64 -20.88
CA GLY A 153 -15.41 28.69 -21.90
C GLY A 153 -14.01 29.12 -21.42
N GLN A 154 -13.87 30.10 -20.51
CA GLN A 154 -12.57 30.69 -20.17
C GLN A 154 -12.37 31.10 -18.70
N GLN A 155 -13.38 30.98 -17.86
CA GLN A 155 -13.33 31.45 -16.46
C GLN A 155 -13.50 30.33 -15.41
N VAL A 156 -13.77 29.11 -15.85
CA VAL A 156 -13.98 27.95 -14.98
C VAL A 156 -12.78 27.03 -15.09
N THR A 157 -12.15 26.74 -13.95
CA THR A 157 -11.16 25.68 -13.81
C THR A 157 -11.86 24.47 -13.21
N THR A 158 -11.78 23.33 -13.88
CA THR A 158 -12.25 22.03 -13.39
C THR A 158 -11.06 21.24 -12.89
N PHE A 159 -11.18 20.71 -11.68
CA PHE A 159 -10.20 19.79 -11.12
C PHE A 159 -10.57 18.36 -11.47
N ASN A 160 -9.57 17.55 -11.78
CA ASN A 160 -9.75 16.15 -12.14
C ASN A 160 -9.82 15.29 -10.89
N HIS A 161 -10.92 14.57 -10.72
CA HIS A 161 -11.02 13.55 -9.67
C HIS A 161 -9.89 12.52 -9.80
N ARG A 162 -9.43 11.97 -8.68
CA ARG A 162 -8.28 11.08 -8.52
C ARG A 162 -6.92 11.79 -8.66
N MET A 163 -6.76 12.67 -9.63
CA MET A 163 -5.48 13.35 -9.93
C MET A 163 -5.28 14.62 -9.10
N ASP A 164 -6.31 15.47 -9.07
CA ASP A 164 -6.26 16.77 -8.40
C ASP A 164 -6.89 16.73 -7.02
N TYR A 165 -7.86 15.84 -6.80
CA TYR A 165 -8.52 15.65 -5.50
C TYR A 165 -9.13 14.25 -5.37
N VAL A 166 -9.29 13.82 -4.10
CA VAL A 166 -9.98 12.58 -3.71
C VAL A 166 -10.87 12.82 -2.49
N ILE A 167 -11.97 12.10 -2.40
CA ILE A 167 -12.88 12.10 -1.25
C ILE A 167 -12.27 11.24 -0.16
N GLN A 168 -12.32 11.67 1.11
CA GLN A 168 -11.76 10.93 2.24
C GLN A 168 -12.79 9.98 2.86
N GLY A 169 -12.32 8.97 3.60
CA GLY A 169 -13.18 7.98 4.23
C GLY A 169 -14.20 8.61 5.18
N PHE A 170 -15.41 8.07 5.16
CA PHE A 170 -16.57 8.54 5.93
C PHE A 170 -16.88 10.04 5.77
N SER A 171 -16.54 10.61 4.62
CA SER A 171 -16.97 11.92 4.20
C SER A 171 -18.50 11.99 4.11
N GLY A 172 -19.09 13.16 4.35
CA GLY A 172 -20.47 13.45 3.98
C GLY A 172 -20.60 13.91 2.53
N GLU A 173 -21.83 14.14 2.09
CA GLU A 173 -22.13 14.71 0.77
C GLU A 173 -21.86 16.22 0.70
N SER A 174 -21.82 16.75 -0.53
CA SER A 174 -21.81 18.21 -0.79
C SER A 174 -22.54 18.49 -2.09
N SER A 175 -23.27 19.61 -2.11
CA SER A 175 -24.02 20.08 -3.30
C SER A 175 -23.89 21.58 -3.52
N PHE A 176 -22.71 22.15 -3.24
CA PHE A 176 -22.48 23.59 -3.39
C PHE A 176 -22.29 23.96 -4.84
N THR A 177 -23.11 24.92 -5.32
CA THR A 177 -23.01 25.48 -6.64
C THR A 177 -22.42 26.90 -6.60
N PHE A 178 -21.98 27.41 -7.75
CA PHE A 178 -21.44 28.78 -7.84
C PHE A 178 -22.40 29.85 -7.34
N ASP A 179 -23.71 29.64 -7.48
CA ASP A 179 -24.73 30.63 -7.07
C ASP A 179 -24.83 30.78 -5.55
N GLN A 180 -24.54 29.74 -4.81
CA GLN A 180 -24.53 29.78 -3.34
C GLN A 180 -23.36 30.58 -2.79
N ASN A 181 -22.31 30.78 -3.58
CA ASN A 181 -21.13 31.57 -3.23
C ASN A 181 -20.54 31.21 -1.86
N MET A 182 -20.33 29.91 -1.64
CA MET A 182 -19.78 29.41 -0.38
C MET A 182 -18.42 30.04 -0.09
N GLU A 183 -18.27 30.54 1.12
CA GLU A 183 -17.00 31.10 1.59
C GLU A 183 -16.02 30.00 1.95
N VAL A 184 -14.77 30.14 1.51
CA VAL A 184 -13.66 29.25 1.89
C VAL A 184 -12.74 29.97 2.85
N VAL A 185 -12.53 29.40 4.02
CA VAL A 185 -11.71 29.98 5.10
C VAL A 185 -10.37 29.25 5.18
N TYR A 186 -9.30 30.01 5.07
CA TYR A 186 -7.94 29.46 5.24
C TYR A 186 -7.65 29.16 6.72
N LEU A 187 -7.45 27.89 7.06
CA LEU A 187 -7.22 27.41 8.42
C LEU A 187 -5.72 27.22 8.77
N GLY A 188 -4.82 27.63 7.84
CA GLY A 188 -3.40 27.40 7.98
C GLY A 188 -3.06 25.91 8.02
N ASP A 189 -2.34 25.50 9.02
CA ASP A 189 -2.02 24.09 9.31
C ASP A 189 -3.02 23.42 10.30
N GLY A 190 -4.13 24.09 10.59
CA GLY A 190 -5.16 23.62 11.50
C GLY A 190 -4.88 23.82 12.99
N SER A 191 -3.78 24.49 13.38
CA SER A 191 -3.39 24.66 14.77
C SER A 191 -4.10 25.80 15.52
N ASP A 192 -4.67 26.76 14.80
CA ASP A 192 -5.32 27.94 15.38
C ASP A 192 -6.84 27.73 15.55
N ASP A 193 -7.29 27.50 16.78
CA ASP A 193 -8.71 27.29 17.10
C ASP A 193 -9.61 28.47 16.72
N SER A 194 -9.07 29.70 16.70
CA SER A 194 -9.87 30.87 16.33
C SER A 194 -10.25 30.88 14.84
N LEU A 195 -9.45 30.27 13.98
CA LEU A 195 -9.75 30.12 12.57
C LEU A 195 -10.86 29.08 12.34
N TRP A 196 -10.85 27.99 13.12
CA TRP A 196 -11.92 26.98 13.06
C TRP A 196 -13.28 27.60 13.45
N ALA A 197 -13.33 28.32 14.55
CA ALA A 197 -14.55 28.99 14.97
C ALA A 197 -15.04 30.06 13.95
N ALA A 198 -14.13 30.69 13.21
CA ALA A 198 -14.49 31.63 12.13
C ALA A 198 -15.02 30.95 10.87
N ALA A 199 -14.84 29.63 10.74
CA ALA A 199 -15.26 28.85 9.59
C ALA A 199 -16.65 28.18 9.75
N GLU A 200 -17.39 28.49 10.82
CA GLU A 200 -18.77 28.00 11.03
C GLU A 200 -19.64 28.24 9.76
N GLY A 201 -20.29 27.18 9.25
CA GLY A 201 -21.12 27.20 8.04
C GLY A 201 -20.37 27.41 6.73
N LYS A 202 -19.03 27.37 6.73
CA LYS A 202 -18.17 27.61 5.56
C LYS A 202 -17.32 26.39 5.24
N ILE A 203 -16.60 26.48 4.14
CA ILE A 203 -15.62 25.44 3.74
C ILE A 203 -14.27 25.76 4.39
N GLY A 204 -13.75 24.86 5.20
CA GLY A 204 -12.41 24.96 5.75
C GLY A 204 -11.34 24.51 4.75
N TYR A 205 -10.24 25.27 4.64
CA TYR A 205 -9.11 24.94 3.77
C TYR A 205 -7.83 24.84 4.58
N ILE A 206 -7.24 23.64 4.64
CA ILE A 206 -6.05 23.31 5.42
C ILE A 206 -4.89 22.97 4.49
N VAL A 207 -3.69 23.50 4.76
CA VAL A 207 -2.48 23.17 4.02
C VAL A 207 -1.52 22.38 4.91
N GLY A 208 -1.29 21.12 4.54
CA GLY A 208 -0.44 20.23 5.34
C GLY A 208 -1.19 19.59 6.50
N GLY A 209 -0.53 19.39 7.62
CA GLY A 209 -1.08 18.60 8.71
C GLY A 209 -0.70 19.06 10.11
N GLY A 210 -0.06 20.20 10.31
CA GLY A 210 0.28 20.85 11.58
C GLY A 210 0.14 20.04 12.87
N SER A 211 -0.55 20.60 13.85
CA SER A 211 -0.91 19.94 15.11
C SER A 211 -2.12 19.00 14.99
N VAL A 212 -2.89 19.11 13.90
CA VAL A 212 -4.01 18.22 13.57
C VAL A 212 -3.52 17.30 12.47
N SER A 213 -3.01 16.13 12.84
CA SER A 213 -2.22 15.28 11.93
C SER A 213 -3.05 14.22 11.22
N SER A 214 -4.08 13.67 11.86
CA SER A 214 -4.93 12.65 11.27
C SER A 214 -6.15 13.24 10.57
N ASN A 215 -6.68 12.54 9.57
CA ASN A 215 -7.95 12.90 8.94
C ASN A 215 -9.10 12.82 9.95
N THR A 216 -9.06 11.87 10.87
CA THR A 216 -10.04 11.76 11.96
C THR A 216 -10.07 13.03 12.81
N ASP A 217 -8.92 13.53 13.27
CA ASP A 217 -8.87 14.75 14.08
C ASP A 217 -9.37 15.98 13.32
N ILE A 218 -9.06 16.06 12.02
CA ILE A 218 -9.54 17.14 11.15
C ILE A 218 -11.06 17.09 11.03
N MET A 219 -11.62 15.89 10.77
CA MET A 219 -13.05 15.70 10.61
C MET A 219 -13.81 15.99 11.92
N VAL A 220 -13.33 15.45 13.05
CA VAL A 220 -13.90 15.71 14.36
C VAL A 220 -13.91 17.22 14.66
N LYS A 221 -12.79 17.90 14.42
CA LYS A 221 -12.68 19.34 14.66
C LYS A 221 -13.59 20.17 13.75
N ALA A 222 -13.79 19.72 12.51
CA ALA A 222 -14.74 20.34 11.58
C ALA A 222 -16.19 20.19 12.07
N ILE A 223 -16.55 19.00 12.56
CA ILE A 223 -17.86 18.74 13.15
C ILE A 223 -18.11 19.62 14.37
N GLU A 224 -17.15 19.66 15.32
CA GLU A 224 -17.25 20.46 16.54
C GLU A 224 -17.37 21.97 16.29
N ASN A 225 -16.97 22.45 15.10
CA ASN A 225 -17.05 23.85 14.70
C ASN A 225 -18.11 24.11 13.60
N ASP A 226 -19.01 23.15 13.35
CA ASP A 226 -20.11 23.27 12.39
C ASP A 226 -19.67 23.74 10.99
N LEU A 227 -18.56 23.22 10.47
CA LEU A 227 -18.11 23.52 9.11
C LEU A 227 -19.04 22.89 8.07
N ALA A 228 -19.17 23.52 6.93
CA ALA A 228 -19.96 23.00 5.82
C ALA A 228 -19.22 21.92 5.01
N SER A 229 -17.89 22.01 4.92
CA SER A 229 -17.01 21.04 4.27
C SER A 229 -15.55 21.31 4.62
N ILE A 230 -14.66 20.34 4.29
CA ILE A 230 -13.21 20.45 4.49
C ILE A 230 -12.46 20.14 3.21
N ILE A 231 -11.45 20.95 2.93
CA ILE A 231 -10.43 20.70 1.90
C ILE A 231 -9.07 20.65 2.58
N ARG A 232 -8.37 19.51 2.47
CA ARG A 232 -7.00 19.35 2.92
C ARG A 232 -6.06 19.28 1.73
N VAL A 233 -5.05 20.14 1.68
CA VAL A 233 -4.05 20.16 0.59
C VAL A 233 -2.81 19.40 1.00
N ASN A 234 -2.37 18.45 0.19
CA ASN A 234 -1.10 17.76 0.37
C ASN A 234 0.04 18.77 0.17
N LYS A 235 1.00 18.77 1.08
CA LYS A 235 2.12 19.71 1.03
C LYS A 235 3.47 19.04 0.82
N ASN A 236 3.67 17.89 1.41
CA ASN A 236 4.99 17.29 1.56
C ASN A 236 5.04 15.80 1.20
N TYR A 237 3.94 15.08 1.24
CA TYR A 237 3.93 13.65 1.00
C TYR A 237 4.03 13.40 -0.50
N ASN A 238 4.87 12.47 -0.91
CA ASN A 238 5.15 12.09 -2.30
C ASN A 238 5.57 13.23 -3.26
N CYS A 239 5.79 14.43 -2.75
CA CYS A 239 6.17 15.59 -3.57
C CYS A 239 7.58 15.42 -4.15
N GLY A 240 7.71 15.65 -5.46
CA GLY A 240 9.00 15.60 -6.17
C GLY A 240 9.63 14.20 -6.24
N THR A 241 8.90 13.16 -5.95
CA THR A 241 9.36 11.78 -5.90
C THR A 241 8.74 10.90 -6.98
N ILE A 242 7.58 11.30 -7.48
CA ILE A 242 6.91 10.70 -8.62
C ILE A 242 7.16 11.59 -9.83
N GLU A 243 7.78 11.06 -10.88
CA GLU A 243 8.12 11.82 -12.08
C GLU A 243 6.87 12.46 -12.70
N GLY A 244 6.88 13.78 -12.87
CA GLY A 244 5.79 14.54 -13.46
C GLY A 244 4.60 14.80 -12.54
N ASN A 245 4.63 14.31 -11.30
CA ASN A 245 3.59 14.56 -10.29
C ASN A 245 4.18 15.20 -9.05
N ASP A 246 3.47 16.19 -8.53
CA ASP A 246 3.91 16.93 -7.35
C ASP A 246 2.83 16.91 -6.28
N CYS A 247 3.06 16.14 -5.22
CA CYS A 247 2.15 16.03 -4.07
C CYS A 247 0.72 15.64 -4.48
N VAL A 248 0.54 14.50 -5.15
CA VAL A 248 -0.79 13.98 -5.52
C VAL A 248 -1.68 13.76 -4.28
N PRO A 249 -3.01 13.83 -4.42
CA PRO A 249 -3.92 13.62 -3.29
C PRO A 249 -3.86 12.16 -2.83
N ILE A 250 -3.98 11.96 -1.52
CA ILE A 250 -3.93 10.65 -0.89
C ILE A 250 -5.25 10.41 -0.16
N PHE A 251 -5.84 9.25 -0.38
CA PHE A 251 -6.94 8.78 0.46
C PHE A 251 -6.42 8.37 1.85
N LYS A 252 -7.19 8.68 2.87
CA LYS A 252 -7.05 8.12 4.21
C LYS A 252 -8.42 7.86 4.81
N GLY A 253 -8.57 6.70 5.39
CA GLY A 253 -9.70 6.38 6.24
C GLY A 253 -9.81 7.36 7.41
N THR A 254 -11.00 7.46 7.97
CA THR A 254 -11.29 8.18 9.22
C THR A 254 -11.95 7.23 10.20
N SER A 255 -11.85 7.49 11.48
CA SER A 255 -12.49 6.64 12.49
C SER A 255 -14.00 6.88 12.52
N HIS A 256 -14.78 5.90 12.07
CA HIS A 256 -16.24 5.92 12.13
C HIS A 256 -16.74 6.24 13.55
N SER A 257 -16.26 5.54 14.57
CA SER A 257 -16.69 5.74 15.95
C SER A 257 -16.38 7.14 16.48
N ALA A 258 -15.20 7.70 16.15
CA ALA A 258 -14.85 9.05 16.58
C ALA A 258 -15.74 10.11 15.92
N ILE A 259 -16.13 9.90 14.65
CA ILE A 259 -17.04 10.80 13.94
C ILE A 259 -18.45 10.72 14.54
N LEU A 260 -18.96 9.50 14.82
CA LEU A 260 -20.24 9.32 15.51
C LEU A 260 -20.28 10.03 16.85
N ASP A 261 -19.25 9.87 17.67
CA ASP A 261 -19.14 10.51 18.98
C ASP A 261 -19.15 12.02 18.87
N ALA A 262 -18.40 12.58 17.91
CA ALA A 262 -18.34 14.02 17.68
C ALA A 262 -19.67 14.60 17.15
N ASN A 263 -20.43 13.82 16.37
CA ASN A 263 -21.68 14.26 15.74
C ASN A 263 -22.95 13.77 16.49
N GLY A 264 -22.84 13.48 17.77
CA GLY A 264 -23.99 13.13 18.61
C GLY A 264 -24.64 11.76 18.27
N GLY A 265 -23.87 10.81 17.77
CA GLY A 265 -24.29 9.44 17.51
C GLY A 265 -24.84 9.19 16.10
N THR A 266 -24.59 10.06 15.16
CA THR A 266 -24.97 9.90 13.74
C THR A 266 -23.83 10.34 12.81
N MET A 267 -23.72 9.73 11.63
CA MET A 267 -22.78 10.22 10.62
C MET A 267 -23.22 11.58 10.05
N PRO A 268 -22.28 12.50 9.77
CA PRO A 268 -22.63 13.77 9.12
C PRO A 268 -23.08 13.49 7.69
N THR A 269 -24.23 14.08 7.30
CA THR A 269 -24.78 13.92 5.95
C THR A 269 -24.32 14.99 4.98
N GLY A 270 -23.95 16.16 5.46
CA GLY A 270 -23.73 17.36 4.63
C GLY A 270 -22.31 17.96 4.72
N MET A 271 -21.30 17.22 5.17
CA MET A 271 -19.94 17.73 5.32
C MET A 271 -18.95 16.89 4.53
N ALA A 272 -18.69 17.27 3.28
CA ALA A 272 -17.70 16.61 2.46
C ALA A 272 -16.29 16.92 2.96
N PHE A 273 -15.44 15.89 2.94
CA PHE A 273 -14.03 16.00 3.22
C PHE A 273 -13.22 15.50 2.02
N ILE A 274 -12.44 16.37 1.41
CA ILE A 274 -11.56 16.02 0.29
C ILE A 274 -10.09 16.33 0.60
N ALA A 275 -9.20 15.52 0.04
CA ALA A 275 -7.79 15.87 -0.09
C ALA A 275 -7.50 16.34 -1.50
N MET A 276 -6.64 17.36 -1.64
CA MET A 276 -6.20 17.91 -2.92
C MET A 276 -4.70 17.77 -3.11
N SER A 277 -4.27 17.66 -4.37
CA SER A 277 -2.87 17.83 -4.75
C SER A 277 -2.40 19.25 -4.40
N LYS A 278 -1.09 19.42 -4.27
CA LYS A 278 -0.51 20.72 -3.96
C LYS A 278 -0.83 21.76 -5.04
N ASP A 279 -0.61 21.42 -6.31
CA ASP A 279 -0.80 22.34 -7.42
C ASP A 279 -2.28 22.75 -7.58
N ALA A 280 -3.20 21.79 -7.47
CA ALA A 280 -4.63 22.09 -7.51
C ALA A 280 -5.07 22.94 -6.30
N GLY A 281 -4.52 22.68 -5.12
CA GLY A 281 -4.75 23.48 -3.93
C GLY A 281 -4.26 24.93 -4.09
N GLU A 282 -3.07 25.14 -4.64
CA GLU A 282 -2.52 26.47 -4.93
C GLU A 282 -3.39 27.26 -5.94
N ILE A 283 -3.92 26.58 -6.96
CA ILE A 283 -4.87 27.19 -7.90
C ILE A 283 -6.16 27.60 -7.16
N LEU A 284 -6.75 26.71 -6.36
CA LEU A 284 -7.94 27.00 -5.58
C LEU A 284 -7.70 28.17 -4.62
N GLU A 285 -6.60 28.16 -3.88
CA GLU A 285 -6.23 29.24 -2.96
C GLU A 285 -6.11 30.58 -3.69
N SER A 286 -5.42 30.63 -4.82
CA SER A 286 -5.24 31.83 -5.61
C SER A 286 -6.56 32.39 -6.16
N VAL A 287 -7.47 31.52 -6.58
CA VAL A 287 -8.74 31.91 -7.23
C VAL A 287 -9.81 32.28 -6.20
N VAL A 288 -9.97 31.50 -5.14
CA VAL A 288 -11.10 31.62 -4.20
C VAL A 288 -10.70 32.37 -2.93
N ILE A 289 -9.60 32.00 -2.28
CA ILE A 289 -9.21 32.57 -0.98
C ILE A 289 -8.57 33.94 -1.16
N ASN A 290 -7.60 34.04 -2.06
CA ASN A 290 -6.88 35.29 -2.34
C ASN A 290 -7.51 36.11 -3.48
N GLY A 291 -8.51 35.56 -4.17
CA GLY A 291 -9.19 36.16 -5.31
C GLY A 291 -10.64 36.53 -5.04
N THR A 292 -11.39 36.60 -6.11
CA THR A 292 -12.84 36.87 -6.10
C THR A 292 -13.64 35.71 -6.70
N GLY A 293 -12.98 34.55 -6.83
CA GLY A 293 -13.57 33.35 -7.41
C GLY A 293 -14.64 32.72 -6.52
N ARG A 294 -15.38 31.81 -7.11
CA ARG A 294 -16.41 31.00 -6.46
C ARG A 294 -16.06 29.52 -6.62
N ILE A 295 -16.48 28.70 -5.68
CA ILE A 295 -16.31 27.26 -5.68
C ILE A 295 -17.65 26.56 -5.98
N GLU A 296 -17.58 25.49 -6.76
CA GLU A 296 -18.61 24.46 -6.88
C GLU A 296 -18.01 23.16 -6.39
N MET A 297 -18.72 22.47 -5.49
CA MET A 297 -18.29 21.23 -4.88
C MET A 297 -19.50 20.30 -4.78
N ILE A 298 -19.54 19.29 -5.65
CA ILE A 298 -20.64 18.32 -5.73
C ILE A 298 -20.04 16.94 -5.49
N MET A 299 -20.36 16.37 -4.33
CA MET A 299 -19.90 15.08 -3.86
C MET A 299 -21.12 14.27 -3.44
N ASP A 300 -21.37 13.17 -4.14
CA ASP A 300 -22.48 12.26 -3.87
C ASP A 300 -21.93 11.05 -3.12
N VAL A 301 -22.01 11.12 -1.80
CA VAL A 301 -21.48 10.12 -0.87
C VAL A 301 -22.58 9.67 0.07
N THR A 302 -22.64 8.39 0.35
CA THR A 302 -23.53 7.81 1.35
C THR A 302 -22.71 7.10 2.41
N ASN A 303 -22.99 7.36 3.69
CA ASN A 303 -22.53 6.56 4.80
C ASN A 303 -23.65 5.59 5.20
N ASP A 304 -23.36 4.30 5.21
CA ASP A 304 -24.29 3.23 5.58
C ASP A 304 -23.71 2.44 6.75
N GLU A 305 -24.53 2.18 7.76
CA GLU A 305 -24.12 1.45 8.97
C GLU A 305 -24.10 -0.07 8.74
N GLU A 306 -24.68 -0.56 7.64
CA GLU A 306 -24.91 -1.98 7.39
C GLU A 306 -24.62 -2.37 5.93
N LEU A 307 -23.44 -1.98 5.40
CA LEU A 307 -22.97 -2.51 4.10
C LEU A 307 -22.30 -3.88 4.27
N THR A 308 -22.59 -4.77 3.33
CA THR A 308 -22.04 -6.12 3.32
C THR A 308 -20.60 -6.12 2.80
N ILE A 309 -19.67 -6.55 3.62
CA ILE A 309 -18.31 -6.91 3.21
C ILE A 309 -18.09 -8.42 3.26
N ARG A 310 -17.02 -8.89 2.63
CA ARG A 310 -16.80 -10.33 2.45
C ARG A 310 -15.41 -10.74 2.87
N VAL A 311 -15.32 -11.98 3.38
CA VAL A 311 -14.07 -12.62 3.79
C VAL A 311 -14.07 -14.06 3.24
N PRO A 312 -13.53 -14.28 2.04
CA PRO A 312 -13.34 -15.62 1.50
C PRO A 312 -12.18 -16.32 2.21
N CYS A 313 -12.41 -17.56 2.67
CA CYS A 313 -11.42 -18.41 3.30
C CYS A 313 -11.42 -19.82 2.69
N GLY A 314 -10.24 -20.30 2.29
CA GLY A 314 -10.01 -21.68 1.88
C GLY A 314 -9.34 -22.48 3.00
N THR A 315 -9.95 -23.59 3.45
CA THR A 315 -9.42 -24.42 4.54
C THR A 315 -9.08 -25.83 4.06
N TYR A 316 -7.88 -26.30 4.39
CA TYR A 316 -7.53 -27.71 4.30
C TYR A 316 -7.32 -28.26 5.71
N TYR A 317 -8.18 -29.20 6.12
CA TYR A 317 -8.11 -29.81 7.43
C TYR A 317 -6.97 -30.79 7.49
N GLY A 318 -6.08 -30.61 8.46
CA GLY A 318 -4.97 -31.52 8.75
C GLY A 318 -5.33 -32.55 9.83
N LYS A 319 -4.33 -33.32 10.25
CA LYS A 319 -4.47 -34.36 11.29
C LYS A 319 -4.79 -33.79 12.67
N SER A 320 -4.48 -32.51 12.90
CA SER A 320 -4.78 -31.80 14.16
C SER A 320 -5.64 -30.57 13.92
N SER A 321 -6.26 -30.06 14.99
CA SER A 321 -6.98 -28.80 14.98
C SER A 321 -6.08 -27.57 15.12
N GLU A 322 -4.77 -27.75 15.36
CA GLU A 322 -3.84 -26.63 15.37
C GLU A 322 -3.91 -25.91 14.02
N LEU A 323 -4.16 -24.59 14.07
CA LEU A 323 -4.52 -23.79 12.92
C LEU A 323 -3.39 -22.82 12.53
N LEU A 324 -2.99 -22.86 11.28
CA LEU A 324 -2.13 -21.87 10.64
C LEU A 324 -2.98 -21.08 9.65
N ILE A 325 -2.99 -19.75 9.78
CA ILE A 325 -3.72 -18.87 8.86
C ILE A 325 -2.71 -17.98 8.11
N VAL A 326 -2.90 -17.85 6.81
CA VAL A 326 -2.18 -16.89 5.95
C VAL A 326 -3.20 -15.96 5.34
N GLY A 327 -2.99 -14.65 5.41
CA GLY A 327 -3.94 -13.69 4.87
C GLY A 327 -3.32 -12.36 4.47
N GLY A 328 -4.08 -11.60 3.68
CA GLY A 328 -3.87 -10.23 3.24
C GLY A 328 -5.21 -9.62 2.88
N HIS A 329 -5.30 -8.32 2.62
CA HIS A 329 -6.58 -7.72 2.26
C HIS A 329 -6.78 -7.63 0.74
N HIS A 330 -8.02 -7.86 0.28
CA HIS A 330 -8.35 -7.87 -1.15
C HIS A 330 -9.07 -6.59 -1.59
N ASP A 331 -9.56 -5.81 -0.66
CA ASP A 331 -10.09 -4.49 -0.96
C ASP A 331 -8.95 -3.48 -1.23
N THR A 332 -9.32 -2.37 -1.83
CA THR A 332 -8.44 -1.24 -2.07
C THR A 332 -9.22 0.04 -1.85
N VAL A 333 -8.54 1.16 -1.69
CA VAL A 333 -9.23 2.46 -1.69
C VAL A 333 -10.03 2.66 -2.98
N TYR A 334 -11.18 3.33 -2.90
CA TYR A 334 -12.18 3.39 -3.98
C TYR A 334 -11.65 3.89 -5.33
N HIS A 335 -10.58 4.67 -5.35
CA HIS A 335 -10.09 5.41 -6.52
C HIS A 335 -8.71 4.98 -7.03
N ALA A 336 -8.16 3.89 -6.51
CA ALA A 336 -6.84 3.40 -6.87
C ALA A 336 -6.88 1.91 -7.24
N PRO A 337 -6.07 1.47 -8.21
CA PRO A 337 -5.97 0.05 -8.57
C PRO A 337 -5.50 -0.81 -7.40
N GLY A 338 -4.61 -0.27 -6.53
CA GLY A 338 -4.05 -0.98 -5.40
C GLY A 338 -3.19 -2.17 -5.81
N ALA A 339 -2.31 -1.99 -6.79
CA ALA A 339 -1.46 -3.08 -7.28
C ALA A 339 -0.44 -3.51 -6.22
N VAL A 340 0.11 -2.56 -5.48
CA VAL A 340 0.98 -2.78 -4.34
C VAL A 340 0.16 -2.99 -3.08
N ASP A 341 -0.80 -2.12 -2.81
CA ASP A 341 -1.64 -2.09 -1.62
C ASP A 341 -3.09 -2.53 -1.93
N ASP A 342 -3.51 -3.77 -1.66
CA ASP A 342 -2.70 -4.93 -1.26
C ASP A 342 -2.91 -6.09 -2.24
N THR A 343 -3.05 -5.79 -3.56
CA THR A 343 -3.11 -6.87 -4.55
C THR A 343 -1.84 -7.73 -4.52
N SER A 344 -0.68 -7.13 -4.17
CA SER A 344 0.59 -7.84 -4.06
C SER A 344 0.55 -8.89 -2.94
N GLY A 345 0.04 -8.56 -1.76
CA GLY A 345 -0.11 -9.48 -0.64
C GLY A 345 -1.18 -10.53 -0.91
N THR A 346 -2.35 -10.12 -1.39
CA THR A 346 -3.42 -11.06 -1.74
C THR A 346 -2.98 -12.08 -2.80
N ALA A 347 -2.30 -11.67 -3.86
CA ALA A 347 -1.76 -12.59 -4.86
C ALA A 347 -0.70 -13.53 -4.29
N THR A 348 0.07 -13.06 -3.31
CA THR A 348 1.03 -13.89 -2.57
C THR A 348 0.30 -14.94 -1.69
N VAL A 349 -0.82 -14.60 -1.05
CA VAL A 349 -1.67 -15.58 -0.35
C VAL A 349 -2.10 -16.71 -1.30
N PHE A 350 -2.51 -16.36 -2.53
CA PHE A 350 -2.93 -17.37 -3.52
C PHE A 350 -1.78 -18.23 -3.98
N GLU A 351 -0.62 -17.66 -4.21
CA GLU A 351 0.56 -18.43 -4.61
C GLU A 351 0.97 -19.41 -3.50
N ILE A 352 0.99 -18.97 -2.26
CA ILE A 352 1.27 -19.86 -1.13
C ILE A 352 0.20 -20.95 -1.03
N ALA A 353 -1.08 -20.63 -1.22
CA ALA A 353 -2.15 -21.62 -1.24
C ALA A 353 -1.97 -22.64 -2.37
N ALA A 354 -1.62 -22.20 -3.58
CA ALA A 354 -1.34 -23.09 -4.72
C ALA A 354 -0.16 -24.02 -4.44
N MET A 355 0.94 -23.48 -3.90
CA MET A 355 2.11 -24.26 -3.49
C MET A 355 1.74 -25.34 -2.45
N PHE A 356 0.97 -25.00 -1.42
CA PHE A 356 0.53 -25.99 -0.43
C PHE A 356 -0.45 -27.02 -1.00
N SER A 357 -1.31 -26.64 -1.94
CA SER A 357 -2.17 -27.59 -2.66
C SER A 357 -1.32 -28.62 -3.40
N GLU A 358 -0.29 -28.19 -4.13
CA GLU A 358 0.66 -29.07 -4.82
C GLU A 358 1.42 -29.97 -3.83
N TYR A 359 1.92 -29.41 -2.73
CA TYR A 359 2.60 -30.16 -1.69
C TYR A 359 1.72 -31.26 -1.07
N ILE A 360 0.46 -30.92 -0.74
CA ILE A 360 -0.49 -31.86 -0.15
C ILE A 360 -0.82 -32.99 -1.13
N ALA A 361 -0.96 -32.67 -2.43
CA ALA A 361 -1.22 -33.68 -3.45
C ALA A 361 -0.07 -34.70 -3.58
N GLU A 362 1.17 -34.29 -3.34
CA GLU A 362 2.35 -35.14 -3.39
C GLU A 362 2.64 -35.88 -2.07
N ASN A 363 2.47 -35.21 -0.93
CA ASN A 363 2.93 -35.69 0.39
C ASN A 363 1.77 -36.18 1.28
N GLY A 364 0.52 -35.86 0.92
CA GLY A 364 -0.68 -36.24 1.71
C GLY A 364 -1.06 -35.20 2.75
N GLU A 365 -1.94 -35.60 3.66
CA GLU A 365 -2.56 -34.73 4.65
C GLU A 365 -1.52 -34.08 5.59
N PRO A 366 -1.56 -32.75 5.75
CA PRO A 366 -0.64 -32.04 6.64
C PRO A 366 -0.92 -32.34 8.11
N ASP A 367 0.04 -32.11 8.99
CA ASP A 367 -0.11 -32.34 10.43
C ASP A 367 -1.03 -31.30 11.09
N ARG A 368 -1.11 -30.09 10.52
CA ARG A 368 -1.95 -28.98 10.98
C ARG A 368 -2.99 -28.59 9.95
N THR A 369 -4.05 -27.98 10.42
CA THR A 369 -5.06 -27.34 9.55
C THR A 369 -4.49 -26.05 8.98
N LEU A 370 -4.59 -25.89 7.66
CA LEU A 370 -4.17 -24.71 6.92
C LEU A 370 -5.40 -23.91 6.49
N ARG A 371 -5.37 -22.59 6.68
CA ARG A 371 -6.43 -21.68 6.23
C ARG A 371 -5.82 -20.48 5.54
N PHE A 372 -6.34 -20.15 4.36
CA PHE A 372 -5.97 -19.00 3.57
C PHE A 372 -7.20 -18.09 3.51
N CYS A 373 -7.08 -16.85 3.97
CA CYS A 373 -8.17 -15.89 3.97
C CYS A 373 -7.75 -14.60 3.30
N THR A 374 -8.73 -13.86 2.76
CA THR A 374 -8.49 -12.47 2.39
C THR A 374 -9.58 -11.58 3.00
N TRP A 375 -9.18 -10.37 3.39
CA TRP A 375 -10.01 -9.48 4.18
C TRP A 375 -10.62 -8.38 3.31
N GLY A 376 -11.91 -8.11 3.47
CA GLY A 376 -12.55 -6.89 3.02
C GLY A 376 -12.64 -5.90 4.18
N GLY A 377 -12.64 -4.59 3.89
CA GLY A 377 -12.78 -3.53 4.90
C GLY A 377 -11.50 -3.23 5.70
N GLU A 378 -10.34 -3.60 5.19
CA GLU A 378 -9.06 -3.22 5.79
C GLU A 378 -8.88 -1.71 5.73
N GLU A 379 -9.04 -1.14 4.54
CA GLU A 379 -8.79 0.26 4.21
C GLU A 379 -9.64 1.27 5.00
N GLU A 380 -10.79 0.83 5.46
CA GLU A 380 -11.73 1.65 6.26
C GLU A 380 -11.70 1.31 7.74
N GLY A 381 -10.84 0.39 8.19
CA GLY A 381 -10.63 0.13 9.61
C GLY A 381 -10.62 -1.32 10.06
N LEU A 382 -10.08 -2.25 9.26
CA LEU A 382 -9.90 -3.66 9.59
C LEU A 382 -11.22 -4.40 9.82
N TRP A 383 -12.32 -3.95 9.20
CA TRP A 383 -13.65 -4.45 9.52
C TRP A 383 -13.82 -5.96 9.34
N GLY A 384 -13.29 -6.51 8.23
CA GLY A 384 -13.42 -7.94 7.92
C GLY A 384 -12.63 -8.82 8.88
N SER A 385 -11.37 -8.49 9.14
CA SER A 385 -10.56 -9.26 10.09
C SER A 385 -11.06 -9.15 11.52
N ILE A 386 -11.57 -7.99 11.94
CA ILE A 386 -12.22 -7.82 13.25
C ILE A 386 -13.45 -8.70 13.36
N ALA A 387 -14.39 -8.60 12.40
CA ALA A 387 -15.63 -9.37 12.43
C ALA A 387 -15.37 -10.88 12.35
N TYR A 388 -14.41 -11.30 11.54
CA TYR A 388 -13.99 -12.69 11.44
C TYR A 388 -13.41 -13.22 12.76
N VAL A 389 -12.52 -12.47 13.40
CA VAL A 389 -11.94 -12.85 14.70
C VAL A 389 -13.03 -12.91 15.77
N ASP A 390 -14.01 -12.02 15.75
CA ASP A 390 -15.13 -12.04 16.69
C ASP A 390 -16.04 -13.26 16.46
N GLU A 391 -16.38 -13.59 15.20
CA GLU A 391 -17.18 -14.78 14.85
C GLU A 391 -16.46 -16.08 15.23
N MET A 392 -15.18 -16.18 14.87
CA MET A 392 -14.37 -17.39 15.06
C MET A 392 -13.62 -17.43 16.39
N ASN A 393 -13.94 -16.54 17.32
CA ASN A 393 -13.15 -16.25 18.51
C ASN A 393 -12.81 -17.49 19.34
N GLN A 394 -13.78 -18.42 19.52
CA GLN A 394 -13.53 -19.65 20.28
C GLN A 394 -12.52 -20.56 19.56
N ASP A 395 -12.73 -20.81 18.26
CA ASP A 395 -11.85 -21.67 17.46
C ASP A 395 -10.43 -21.10 17.41
N LEU A 396 -10.32 -19.79 17.17
CA LEU A 396 -9.02 -19.09 17.12
C LEU A 396 -8.32 -19.09 18.48
N THR A 397 -9.03 -18.85 19.57
CA THR A 397 -8.44 -18.88 20.92
C THR A 397 -7.91 -20.26 21.29
N GLU A 398 -8.63 -21.34 20.90
CA GLU A 398 -8.25 -22.70 21.23
C GLU A 398 -7.18 -23.27 20.28
N ASN A 399 -7.20 -22.92 18.99
CA ASN A 399 -6.47 -23.64 17.96
C ASN A 399 -5.45 -22.79 17.18
N LEU A 400 -5.55 -21.46 17.16
CA LEU A 400 -4.64 -20.62 16.37
C LEU A 400 -3.20 -20.74 16.86
N ARG A 401 -2.37 -21.30 16.02
CA ARG A 401 -0.93 -21.41 16.27
C ARG A 401 -0.16 -20.18 15.79
N LEU A 402 -0.51 -19.68 14.61
CA LEU A 402 0.12 -18.51 14.00
C LEU A 402 -0.80 -17.93 12.92
N TYR A 403 -0.93 -16.61 12.88
CA TYR A 403 -1.43 -15.86 11.74
C TYR A 403 -0.27 -15.20 11.00
N ILE A 404 -0.20 -15.36 9.69
CA ILE A 404 0.78 -14.71 8.82
C ILE A 404 0.05 -13.66 8.00
N ASN A 405 0.41 -12.40 8.19
CA ASN A 405 -0.14 -11.26 7.46
C ASN A 405 0.79 -10.82 6.34
N LEU A 406 0.25 -10.70 5.16
CA LEU A 406 0.94 -10.20 3.98
C LEU A 406 0.28 -8.89 3.57
N ASP A 407 1.04 -7.81 3.57
CA ASP A 407 0.52 -6.48 3.25
C ASP A 407 1.66 -5.66 2.62
N MET A 408 1.46 -5.26 1.35
CA MET A 408 2.47 -4.57 0.54
C MET A 408 3.84 -5.27 0.59
N ASN A 409 3.86 -6.58 0.48
CA ASN A 409 5.01 -7.43 0.82
C ASN A 409 6.14 -7.48 -0.22
N HIS A 410 6.42 -6.37 -0.88
CA HIS A 410 7.53 -6.21 -1.83
C HIS A 410 8.37 -4.96 -1.54
N VAL A 411 9.52 -4.83 -2.19
CA VAL A 411 10.34 -3.63 -2.17
C VAL A 411 9.89 -2.71 -3.30
N ASP A 412 9.79 -1.41 -3.01
CA ASP A 412 9.49 -0.39 -4.02
C ASP A 412 10.39 -0.53 -5.25
N ILE A 413 9.83 -0.32 -6.45
CA ILE A 413 10.56 -0.43 -7.72
C ILE A 413 11.75 0.54 -7.79
N ASP A 414 11.68 1.66 -7.08
CA ASP A 414 12.75 2.66 -6.97
C ASP A 414 13.66 2.42 -5.74
N TYR A 415 13.88 1.16 -5.40
CA TYR A 415 14.61 0.74 -4.19
C TYR A 415 15.98 1.41 -4.00
N GLU A 416 16.65 1.79 -5.07
CA GLU A 416 17.95 2.48 -5.00
C GLU A 416 17.86 3.85 -4.31
N THR A 417 16.73 4.51 -4.42
CA THR A 417 16.50 5.85 -3.88
C THR A 417 15.63 5.89 -2.62
N ARG A 418 14.79 4.87 -2.41
CA ARG A 418 13.78 4.83 -1.35
C ARG A 418 14.06 3.82 -0.24
N GLY A 419 14.99 2.95 -0.46
CA GLY A 419 15.33 1.87 0.47
C GLY A 419 14.94 0.51 -0.10
N ASN A 420 15.76 -0.46 0.21
CA ASN A 420 15.74 -1.78 -0.40
C ASN A 420 15.40 -2.88 0.63
N SER A 421 14.47 -2.62 1.54
CA SER A 421 14.18 -3.59 2.60
C SER A 421 12.71 -3.95 2.71
N VAL A 422 12.46 -5.20 3.05
CA VAL A 422 11.20 -5.69 3.59
C VAL A 422 11.39 -5.97 5.07
N THR A 423 10.37 -5.76 5.86
CA THR A 423 10.40 -6.02 7.29
C THR A 423 9.54 -7.23 7.61
N LEU A 424 10.15 -8.23 8.22
CA LEU A 424 9.47 -9.36 8.84
C LEU A 424 9.44 -9.12 10.35
N PHE A 425 8.27 -9.15 10.96
CA PHE A 425 8.17 -8.96 12.39
C PHE A 425 7.10 -9.86 13.01
N THR A 426 7.27 -10.15 14.29
CA THR A 426 6.37 -10.99 15.06
C THR A 426 6.26 -10.48 16.49
N ASN A 427 5.22 -10.93 17.20
CA ASN A 427 5.03 -10.64 18.62
C ASN A 427 5.44 -11.78 19.54
N ASP A 428 6.03 -12.85 19.02
CA ASP A 428 6.49 -14.00 19.80
C ASP A 428 8.00 -14.22 19.64
N ALA A 429 8.70 -14.38 20.77
CA ALA A 429 10.17 -14.51 20.78
C ALA A 429 10.67 -15.84 20.21
N ASP A 430 9.87 -16.89 20.21
CA ASP A 430 10.26 -18.16 19.62
C ASP A 430 10.04 -18.14 18.10
N ASP A 431 8.94 -17.55 17.63
CA ASP A 431 8.71 -17.29 16.20
C ASP A 431 9.80 -16.36 15.64
N TYR A 432 10.22 -15.33 16.39
CA TYR A 432 11.31 -14.46 15.99
C TYR A 432 12.61 -15.21 15.70
N LYS A 433 12.99 -16.16 16.58
CA LYS A 433 14.20 -16.98 16.36
C LYS A 433 14.12 -17.83 15.09
N HIS A 434 12.91 -18.30 14.75
CA HIS A 434 12.70 -19.07 13.53
C HIS A 434 12.80 -18.20 12.29
N ILE A 435 12.14 -17.03 12.29
CA ILE A 435 12.24 -16.05 11.21
C ILE A 435 13.69 -15.60 11.02
N GLU A 436 14.42 -15.35 12.12
CA GLU A 436 15.85 -15.00 12.08
C GLU A 436 16.69 -16.12 11.44
N ALA A 437 16.45 -17.37 11.81
CA ALA A 437 17.18 -18.51 11.24
C ALA A 437 16.92 -18.66 9.73
N ILE A 438 15.67 -18.50 9.29
CA ILE A 438 15.29 -18.53 7.88
C ILE A 438 15.94 -17.38 7.11
N ALA A 439 15.90 -16.16 7.64
CA ALA A 439 16.51 -15.00 7.01
C ALA A 439 18.04 -15.14 6.89
N GLU A 440 18.72 -15.74 7.88
CA GLU A 440 20.15 -16.02 7.81
C GLU A 440 20.47 -17.14 6.79
N GLU A 441 19.64 -18.16 6.66
CA GLU A 441 19.78 -19.18 5.63
C GLU A 441 19.59 -18.55 4.23
N TYR A 442 18.55 -17.75 4.03
CA TYR A 442 18.33 -17.04 2.79
C TYR A 442 19.53 -16.18 2.38
N LYS A 443 20.07 -15.38 3.31
CA LYS A 443 21.27 -14.56 3.05
C LYS A 443 22.48 -15.38 2.64
N LYS A 444 22.62 -16.56 3.20
CA LYS A 444 23.72 -17.47 2.87
C LYS A 444 23.54 -18.09 1.48
N ASP A 445 22.34 -18.48 1.14
CA ASP A 445 22.03 -19.18 -0.10
C ASP A 445 21.83 -18.21 -1.28
N ASN A 446 21.37 -16.98 -1.01
CA ASN A 446 21.11 -15.94 -2.00
C ASN A 446 21.87 -14.63 -1.69
N PRO A 447 23.22 -14.64 -1.62
CA PRO A 447 23.99 -13.49 -1.13
C PRO A 447 23.82 -12.21 -1.98
N LEU A 448 23.65 -12.35 -3.29
CA LEU A 448 23.45 -11.19 -4.18
C LEU A 448 22.07 -10.56 -3.98
N MET A 449 21.03 -11.38 -3.82
CA MET A 449 19.68 -10.90 -3.57
C MET A 449 19.56 -10.29 -2.17
N ALA A 450 20.19 -10.88 -1.17
CA ALA A 450 20.22 -10.33 0.18
C ALA A 450 21.03 -9.02 0.30
N GLU A 451 21.97 -8.77 -0.61
CA GLU A 451 22.65 -7.48 -0.71
C GLU A 451 21.73 -6.43 -1.42
N LYS A 452 21.04 -6.85 -2.46
CA LYS A 452 20.13 -6.00 -3.24
C LYS A 452 18.86 -5.66 -2.44
N TYR A 453 18.26 -6.66 -1.79
CA TYR A 453 17.03 -6.54 -1.01
C TYR A 453 17.28 -6.99 0.43
N ARG A 454 17.22 -6.06 1.37
CA ARG A 454 17.50 -6.37 2.77
C ARG A 454 16.24 -6.84 3.50
N ILE A 455 16.42 -7.84 4.35
CA ILE A 455 15.39 -8.28 5.29
C ILE A 455 15.67 -7.63 6.64
N ASN A 456 14.74 -6.80 7.11
CA ASN A 456 14.74 -6.27 8.47
C ASN A 456 13.86 -7.16 9.34
N LEU A 457 14.33 -7.45 10.55
CA LEU A 457 13.60 -8.27 11.50
C LEU A 457 13.15 -7.44 12.70
N GLY A 458 11.92 -7.66 13.17
CA GLY A 458 11.35 -6.98 14.33
C GLY A 458 10.69 -7.94 15.32
N LEU A 459 10.91 -7.70 16.63
CA LEU A 459 10.16 -8.34 17.71
C LEU A 459 9.36 -7.29 18.48
N TYR A 460 8.05 -7.49 18.54
CA TYR A 460 7.08 -6.60 19.20
C TYR A 460 6.33 -7.36 20.30
N ASP A 461 7.03 -7.80 21.33
CA ASP A 461 6.53 -8.65 22.43
C ASP A 461 5.90 -7.87 23.60
N GLY A 462 5.74 -6.57 23.45
CA GLY A 462 5.14 -5.68 24.45
C GLY A 462 3.61 -5.67 24.44
N PRO A 463 3.01 -5.09 25.48
CA PRO A 463 1.56 -4.95 25.55
C PRO A 463 1.02 -3.95 24.51
N LYS A 464 -0.27 -4.07 24.18
CA LYS A 464 -0.97 -3.16 23.25
C LYS A 464 -0.74 -1.69 23.61
N GLY A 465 -0.33 -0.90 22.63
CA GLY A 465 -0.07 0.53 22.79
C GLY A 465 1.30 0.90 23.41
N ALA A 466 2.12 -0.07 23.80
CA ALA A 466 3.51 0.18 24.18
C ALA A 466 4.40 0.37 22.93
N ALA A 467 5.54 1.04 23.10
CA ALA A 467 6.48 1.26 22.00
C ALA A 467 7.05 -0.03 21.38
N ASN A 468 7.07 -1.13 22.15
CA ASN A 468 7.42 -2.49 21.70
C ASN A 468 6.20 -3.40 21.60
N GLY A 469 4.98 -2.89 21.64
CA GLY A 469 3.77 -3.64 21.33
C GLY A 469 3.59 -3.77 19.82
N MET A 470 2.93 -4.85 19.39
CA MET A 470 2.62 -5.07 17.97
C MET A 470 1.82 -3.88 17.42
N PRO A 471 2.26 -3.23 16.35
CA PRO A 471 1.50 -2.13 15.74
C PRO A 471 0.17 -2.65 15.18
N CYS A 472 -0.88 -1.83 15.23
CA CYS A 472 -2.20 -2.14 14.67
C CYS A 472 -2.42 -1.33 13.39
N ASN A 473 -1.71 -1.70 12.35
CA ASN A 473 -1.71 -1.01 11.07
C ASN A 473 -2.08 -1.93 9.89
N SER A 474 -2.58 -3.13 10.16
CA SER A 474 -3.09 -4.11 9.20
C SER A 474 -3.85 -5.23 9.92
N ASP A 475 -4.37 -6.20 9.20
CA ASP A 475 -5.27 -7.27 9.64
C ASP A 475 -4.72 -8.23 10.71
N HIS A 476 -3.43 -8.18 11.02
CA HIS A 476 -2.88 -8.95 12.14
C HIS A 476 -3.34 -8.43 13.52
N CYS A 477 -3.77 -7.18 13.60
CA CYS A 477 -4.14 -6.55 14.87
C CYS A 477 -5.24 -7.31 15.64
N PRO A 478 -6.39 -7.65 15.05
CA PRO A 478 -7.43 -8.40 15.77
C PRO A 478 -6.99 -9.82 16.16
N PHE A 479 -6.17 -10.49 15.35
CA PHE A 479 -5.63 -11.81 15.69
C PHE A 479 -4.68 -11.77 16.89
N VAL A 480 -3.99 -10.65 17.10
CA VAL A 480 -3.11 -10.47 18.26
C VAL A 480 -3.90 -10.04 19.50
N TYR A 481 -4.85 -9.13 19.36
CA TYR A 481 -5.38 -8.40 20.53
C TYR A 481 -6.86 -8.64 20.86
N ASN A 482 -7.61 -9.36 20.02
CA ASN A 482 -9.05 -9.53 20.26
C ASN A 482 -9.44 -10.96 20.68
N LEU A 483 -8.49 -11.90 20.74
CA LEU A 483 -8.78 -13.28 21.16
C LEU A 483 -9.25 -13.33 22.62
N ASP A 484 -10.24 -14.19 22.91
CA ASP A 484 -10.90 -14.30 24.22
C ASP A 484 -11.37 -12.94 24.76
N GLY A 485 -11.95 -12.11 23.86
CA GLY A 485 -12.36 -10.76 24.21
C GLY A 485 -11.22 -9.85 24.68
N GLY A 486 -10.01 -10.07 24.17
CA GLY A 486 -8.79 -9.36 24.51
C GLY A 486 -8.05 -9.89 25.74
N ASN A 487 -8.44 -11.04 26.27
CA ASN A 487 -7.76 -11.65 27.42
C ASN A 487 -6.58 -12.54 27.01
N THR A 488 -6.54 -12.97 25.76
CA THR A 488 -5.49 -13.82 25.18
C THR A 488 -4.75 -13.03 24.12
N ILE A 489 -3.42 -13.04 24.19
CA ILE A 489 -2.56 -12.49 23.13
C ILE A 489 -2.31 -13.60 22.11
N GLY A 490 -2.81 -13.38 20.89
CA GLY A 490 -2.56 -14.30 19.78
C GLY A 490 -1.16 -14.11 19.19
N ARG A 491 -0.78 -15.01 18.29
CA ARG A 491 0.55 -14.99 17.63
C ARG A 491 0.39 -14.59 16.17
N ALA A 492 1.16 -13.61 15.77
CA ALA A 492 1.22 -13.17 14.37
C ALA A 492 2.67 -12.94 13.90
N ALA A 493 2.89 -13.25 12.63
CA ALA A 493 4.05 -12.81 11.86
C ALA A 493 3.55 -11.94 10.71
N VAL A 494 4.24 -10.84 10.44
CA VAL A 494 3.86 -9.87 9.42
C VAL A 494 5.01 -9.68 8.46
N CYS A 495 4.72 -9.76 7.17
CA CYS A 495 5.60 -9.31 6.11
C CYS A 495 5.08 -7.99 5.57
N TYR A 496 5.88 -6.95 5.73
CA TYR A 496 5.57 -5.60 5.32
C TYR A 496 6.65 -5.08 4.37
N GLY A 497 6.25 -4.55 3.23
CA GLY A 497 7.16 -4.02 2.24
C GLY A 497 7.84 -2.71 2.65
N SER A 498 8.66 -2.19 1.75
CA SER A 498 9.28 -0.87 1.94
C SER A 498 8.29 0.29 1.80
N GLY A 499 7.05 0.00 1.43
CA GLY A 499 6.03 0.97 1.06
C GLY A 499 6.26 1.56 -0.32
N SER A 500 5.30 2.30 -0.81
CA SER A 500 5.42 3.07 -2.05
C SER A 500 4.97 4.51 -1.83
N LEU A 501 5.47 5.43 -2.65
CA LEU A 501 4.99 6.81 -2.62
C LEU A 501 3.68 6.99 -3.36
N GLU A 502 3.30 5.98 -4.11
CA GLU A 502 2.03 5.86 -4.82
C GLU A 502 0.89 5.34 -3.93
N TYR A 503 1.22 4.89 -2.70
CA TYR A 503 0.31 4.40 -1.68
C TYR A 503 -0.97 5.25 -1.59
N HIS A 504 -2.12 4.62 -1.72
CA HIS A 504 -3.44 5.25 -1.70
C HIS A 504 -3.63 6.38 -2.74
N THR A 505 -3.01 6.22 -3.90
CA THR A 505 -3.18 7.11 -5.05
C THR A 505 -3.53 6.33 -6.31
N TYR A 506 -4.06 7.00 -7.32
CA TYR A 506 -4.34 6.42 -8.62
C TYR A 506 -3.10 5.87 -9.36
N LEU A 507 -1.91 6.13 -8.84
CA LEU A 507 -0.61 5.70 -9.41
C LEU A 507 -0.14 4.35 -8.85
N ASP A 508 -0.86 3.76 -7.90
CA ASP A 508 -0.56 2.42 -7.40
C ASP A 508 -1.03 1.35 -8.39
N ASP A 509 -0.35 1.28 -9.53
CA ASP A 509 -0.61 0.34 -10.62
C ASP A 509 0.54 -0.67 -10.81
N THR A 510 0.39 -1.57 -11.78
CA THR A 510 1.37 -2.64 -12.04
C THR A 510 2.77 -2.15 -12.40
N SER A 511 2.93 -0.91 -12.84
CA SER A 511 4.26 -0.33 -13.12
C SER A 511 5.08 -0.11 -11.85
N ARG A 512 4.42 -0.16 -10.67
CA ARG A 512 5.05 0.03 -9.36
C ARG A 512 5.42 -1.28 -8.66
N LEU A 513 5.05 -2.42 -9.25
CA LEU A 513 5.39 -3.73 -8.70
C LEU A 513 6.85 -4.10 -8.97
N ASN A 514 7.53 -4.52 -7.93
CA ASN A 514 8.85 -5.14 -8.03
C ASN A 514 8.71 -6.65 -7.92
N GLU A 515 8.42 -7.31 -9.05
CA GLU A 515 8.18 -8.75 -9.14
C GLU A 515 9.39 -9.58 -8.67
N GLU A 516 10.61 -9.09 -8.91
CA GLU A 516 11.82 -9.78 -8.45
C GLU A 516 11.89 -9.81 -6.91
N SER A 517 11.54 -8.71 -6.24
CA SER A 517 11.52 -8.66 -4.79
C SER A 517 10.39 -9.51 -4.21
N LEU A 518 9.20 -9.46 -4.82
CA LEU A 518 8.05 -10.27 -4.42
C LEU A 518 8.40 -11.77 -4.41
N ARG A 519 9.01 -12.26 -5.49
CA ARG A 519 9.51 -13.63 -5.57
C ARG A 519 10.48 -14.00 -4.46
N ASN A 520 11.41 -13.12 -4.13
CA ASN A 520 12.45 -13.40 -3.13
C ASN A 520 11.91 -13.40 -1.69
N PHE A 521 10.96 -12.52 -1.37
CA PHE A 521 10.43 -12.44 0.00
C PHE A 521 9.41 -13.53 0.33
N CYS A 522 8.60 -13.94 -0.63
CA CYS A 522 7.68 -15.05 -0.44
C CYS A 522 8.40 -16.35 -0.11
N TYR A 523 9.61 -16.53 -0.59
CA TYR A 523 10.47 -17.65 -0.24
C TYR A 523 10.70 -17.77 1.26
N ASP A 524 10.96 -16.69 1.95
CA ASP A 524 11.23 -16.72 3.39
C ASP A 524 9.99 -17.05 4.21
N ILE A 525 8.82 -16.61 3.77
CA ILE A 525 7.57 -16.83 4.49
C ILE A 525 7.13 -18.28 4.37
N TRP A 526 7.24 -18.88 3.18
CA TRP A 526 6.83 -20.27 3.03
C TRP A 526 7.77 -21.24 3.76
N LYS A 527 9.07 -20.94 3.91
CA LYS A 527 10.00 -21.74 4.73
C LYS A 527 9.63 -21.81 6.21
N LEU A 528 8.74 -20.96 6.69
CA LEU A 528 8.14 -21.12 8.02
C LEU A 528 7.47 -22.49 8.20
N HIS A 529 7.06 -23.16 7.13
CA HIS A 529 6.56 -24.55 7.21
C HIS A 529 7.63 -25.57 7.64
N GLU A 530 8.91 -25.33 7.36
CA GLU A 530 10.02 -26.23 7.78
C GLU A 530 10.31 -26.16 9.28
N VAL A 531 9.81 -25.14 9.96
CA VAL A 531 9.99 -24.97 11.39
C VAL A 531 9.16 -26.03 12.13
N PRO A 532 9.74 -26.88 12.98
CA PRO A 532 9.03 -27.97 13.65
C PRO A 532 7.81 -27.52 14.46
N SER A 533 7.78 -26.27 14.93
CA SER A 533 6.64 -25.66 15.62
C SER A 533 5.56 -25.11 14.68
N ILE A 534 5.84 -25.01 13.39
CA ILE A 534 4.96 -24.42 12.36
C ILE A 534 4.75 -25.40 11.20
N GLN A 535 5.46 -26.55 11.16
CA GLN A 535 5.27 -27.56 10.10
C GLN A 535 3.80 -27.92 9.95
N PRO A 536 3.26 -27.85 8.71
CA PRO A 536 1.89 -28.20 8.43
C PRO A 536 1.55 -29.66 8.79
#